data_da3e8f7db83ee26b7617e56b80e0b219
#
_entry.id   da3e8f7db83ee26b7617e56b80e0b219
#
_cell.length_a   1.000
_cell.length_b   1.000
_cell.length_c   1.000
_cell.angle_alpha   90.00
_cell.angle_beta   90.00
_cell.angle_gamma   90.00
#
_symmetry.space_group_name_H-M   'P 1'
#
loop_
_entity.id
_entity.type
_entity.pdbx_description
1 polymer ?
#
loop_
_entity_poly.entity_id
_entity_poly.type
_entity_poly.pdbx_seq_one_letter_code
_entity_poly.pdbx_strand_id
1 'polypeptide(L)'
;MLLFAYSKAFDKEAIRVVIEEENIQFQLVSNSEFEELFTYVKQGLFIHVDNVFGWDDDFQRQRLINDYHPSWSHWIYHENERVGLVCFKPYDNAFHIHLLIIFPQNQGRSLGKQVMTLIHKRAMEEQRSQVTLSGFRSNTRAISFYQSLGYRVVDEGDDDFVGLALNLANSQPR
;
A
#
# COMPACT_ATOMS: atom_id res chain seq x y z
N MET A 1 -37.88 28.32 -13.68
CA MET A 1 -37.20 27.16 -14.25
C MET A 1 -36.04 27.67 -15.09
N LEU A 2 -34.86 27.81 -14.47
CA LEU A 2 -33.66 28.33 -15.12
C LEU A 2 -32.63 27.21 -15.18
N LEU A 3 -32.39 26.68 -16.38
CA LEU A 3 -31.26 25.81 -16.68
C LEU A 3 -30.00 26.67 -16.76
N PHE A 4 -29.09 26.51 -15.79
CA PHE A 4 -27.72 26.98 -15.96
C PHE A 4 -26.89 25.88 -16.62
N ALA A 5 -26.61 26.06 -17.90
CA ALA A 5 -25.58 25.30 -18.60
C ALA A 5 -24.21 25.79 -18.14
N TYR A 6 -23.54 25.04 -17.28
CA TYR A 6 -22.12 25.21 -16.99
C TYR A 6 -21.30 24.43 -18.01
N SER A 7 -20.94 25.11 -19.10
CA SER A 7 -19.86 24.65 -19.96
C SER A 7 -18.53 25.04 -19.30
N LYS A 8 -18.00 24.18 -18.45
CA LYS A 8 -16.58 24.21 -18.12
C LYS A 8 -15.87 23.28 -19.08
N ALA A 9 -14.94 23.84 -19.85
CA ALA A 9 -13.94 23.04 -20.54
C ALA A 9 -13.14 22.28 -19.49
N PHE A 10 -13.47 20.99 -19.30
CA PHE A 10 -12.69 20.10 -18.45
C PHE A 10 -11.35 19.86 -19.13
N ASP A 11 -10.27 20.19 -18.42
CA ASP A 11 -8.92 19.85 -18.82
C ASP A 11 -8.80 18.34 -18.98
N LYS A 12 -8.45 17.89 -20.19
CA LYS A 12 -8.33 16.46 -20.52
C LYS A 12 -7.27 15.75 -19.65
N GLU A 13 -6.31 16.49 -19.15
CA GLU A 13 -5.26 15.99 -18.27
C GLU A 13 -5.79 15.77 -16.84
N ALA A 14 -6.63 16.67 -16.33
CA ALA A 14 -7.32 16.50 -15.05
C ALA A 14 -8.31 15.32 -15.06
N ILE A 15 -9.03 15.13 -16.18
CA ILE A 15 -9.93 13.97 -16.36
C ILE A 15 -9.14 12.65 -16.39
N ARG A 16 -7.96 12.64 -17.02
CA ARG A 16 -7.11 11.45 -17.10
C ARG A 16 -6.56 11.05 -15.73
N VAL A 17 -6.13 12.01 -14.92
CA VAL A 17 -5.66 11.78 -13.55
C VAL A 17 -6.79 11.24 -12.66
N VAL A 18 -7.99 11.81 -12.75
CA VAL A 18 -9.17 11.35 -12.00
C VAL A 18 -9.58 9.92 -12.40
N ILE A 19 -9.51 9.59 -13.70
CA ILE A 19 -9.85 8.24 -14.20
C ILE A 19 -8.82 7.20 -13.75
N GLU A 20 -7.54 7.55 -13.65
CA GLU A 20 -6.49 6.63 -13.18
C GLU A 20 -6.61 6.33 -11.67
N GLU A 21 -7.07 7.27 -10.86
CA GLU A 21 -7.32 7.05 -9.42
C GLU A 21 -8.62 6.25 -9.16
N GLU A 22 -9.63 6.36 -10.01
CA GLU A 22 -10.90 5.64 -9.87
C GLU A 22 -10.80 4.15 -10.21
N ASN A 23 -9.72 3.71 -10.87
CA ASN A 23 -9.56 2.32 -11.29
C ASN A 23 -8.98 1.39 -10.22
N ILE A 24 -8.42 1.91 -9.12
CA ILE A 24 -7.95 1.10 -8.00
C ILE A 24 -9.04 1.00 -6.94
N GLN A 25 -9.37 -0.22 -6.56
CA GLN A 25 -10.35 -0.52 -5.50
C GLN A 25 -9.73 -1.45 -4.46
N PHE A 26 -10.07 -1.23 -3.20
CA PHE A 26 -9.73 -2.11 -2.09
C PHE A 26 -10.93 -2.91 -1.65
N GLN A 27 -10.76 -4.23 -1.58
CA GLN A 27 -11.75 -5.15 -1.05
C GLN A 27 -11.17 -5.89 0.14
N LEU A 28 -11.86 -5.87 1.28
CA LEU A 28 -11.44 -6.64 2.46
C LEU A 28 -11.23 -8.12 2.10
N VAL A 29 -10.14 -8.67 2.59
CA VAL A 29 -9.91 -10.11 2.52
C VAL A 29 -10.87 -10.81 3.48
N SER A 30 -11.65 -11.76 2.98
CA SER A 30 -12.54 -12.56 3.82
C SER A 30 -11.80 -13.66 4.57
N ASN A 31 -12.36 -14.14 5.67
CA ASN A 31 -11.76 -15.23 6.44
C ASN A 31 -11.60 -16.54 5.61
N SER A 32 -12.49 -16.77 4.64
CA SER A 32 -12.41 -17.92 3.74
C SER A 32 -11.25 -17.83 2.73
N GLU A 33 -10.68 -16.64 2.54
CA GLU A 33 -9.56 -16.41 1.62
C GLU A 33 -8.19 -16.41 2.34
N PHE A 34 -8.14 -16.81 3.62
CA PHE A 34 -6.91 -16.77 4.42
C PHE A 34 -5.75 -17.56 3.80
N GLU A 35 -5.99 -18.76 3.28
CA GLU A 35 -4.93 -19.56 2.66
C GLU A 35 -4.43 -18.96 1.35
N GLU A 36 -5.30 -18.28 0.60
CA GLU A 36 -4.92 -17.53 -0.58
C GLU A 36 -4.07 -16.31 -0.18
N LEU A 37 -4.50 -15.55 0.81
CA LEU A 37 -3.71 -14.45 1.39
C LEU A 37 -2.34 -14.94 1.84
N PHE A 38 -2.27 -16.04 2.60
CA PHE A 38 -1.01 -16.59 3.07
C PHE A 38 -0.07 -16.97 1.92
N THR A 39 -0.62 -17.53 0.84
CA THR A 39 0.15 -17.87 -0.36
C THR A 39 0.84 -16.65 -0.96
N TYR A 40 0.12 -15.53 -1.12
CA TYR A 40 0.70 -14.30 -1.66
C TYR A 40 1.66 -13.62 -0.69
N VAL A 41 1.39 -13.65 0.61
CA VAL A 41 2.33 -13.18 1.64
C VAL A 41 3.64 -13.96 1.57
N LYS A 42 3.56 -15.29 1.48
CA LYS A 42 4.75 -16.15 1.32
C LYS A 42 5.52 -15.79 0.05
N GLN A 43 4.84 -15.70 -1.10
CA GLN A 43 5.50 -15.33 -2.36
C GLN A 43 6.21 -13.98 -2.30
N GLY A 44 5.63 -13.00 -1.61
CA GLY A 44 6.18 -11.65 -1.53
C GLY A 44 7.29 -11.48 -0.49
N LEU A 45 7.28 -12.26 0.59
CA LEU A 45 8.17 -12.06 1.73
C LEU A 45 9.17 -13.20 1.97
N PHE A 46 8.97 -14.37 1.38
CA PHE A 46 9.73 -15.58 1.69
C PHE A 46 11.24 -15.30 1.73
N ILE A 47 11.80 -14.76 0.65
CA ILE A 47 13.26 -14.59 0.53
C ILE A 47 13.82 -13.65 1.61
N HIS A 48 13.07 -12.63 2.00
CA HIS A 48 13.53 -11.67 3.01
C HIS A 48 13.42 -12.23 4.42
N VAL A 49 12.31 -12.90 4.73
CA VAL A 49 12.09 -13.53 6.05
C VAL A 49 13.01 -14.71 6.23
N ASP A 50 13.17 -15.55 5.20
CA ASP A 50 14.04 -16.74 5.26
C ASP A 50 15.51 -16.37 5.49
N ASN A 51 15.99 -15.32 4.85
CA ASN A 51 17.35 -14.85 5.01
C ASN A 51 17.67 -14.32 6.42
N VAL A 52 16.68 -13.77 7.14
CA VAL A 52 16.89 -13.14 8.44
C VAL A 52 16.55 -14.09 9.59
N PHE A 53 15.42 -14.80 9.48
CA PHE A 53 14.84 -15.56 10.59
C PHE A 53 14.68 -17.07 10.30
N GLY A 54 14.83 -17.48 9.02
CA GLY A 54 14.30 -18.74 8.55
C GLY A 54 12.78 -18.67 8.33
N TRP A 55 12.28 -19.39 7.33
CA TRP A 55 10.85 -19.46 7.04
C TRP A 55 10.23 -20.72 7.66
N ASP A 56 9.20 -20.53 8.46
CA ASP A 56 8.34 -21.58 9.01
C ASP A 56 6.88 -21.25 8.69
N ASP A 57 6.20 -22.13 7.95
CA ASP A 57 4.82 -21.88 7.48
C ASP A 57 3.84 -21.77 8.65
N ASP A 58 3.96 -22.65 9.66
CA ASP A 58 3.02 -22.66 10.78
C ASP A 58 3.21 -21.42 11.66
N PHE A 59 4.46 -21.04 11.91
CA PHE A 59 4.79 -19.80 12.63
C PHE A 59 4.24 -18.56 11.89
N GLN A 60 4.44 -18.46 10.58
CA GLN A 60 3.97 -17.30 9.82
C GLN A 60 2.43 -17.26 9.72
N ARG A 61 1.75 -18.41 9.62
CA ARG A 61 0.28 -18.46 9.71
C ARG A 61 -0.23 -17.97 11.06
N GLN A 62 0.33 -18.48 12.14
CA GLN A 62 -0.06 -18.05 13.49
C GLN A 62 0.19 -16.56 13.71
N ARG A 63 1.30 -16.03 13.21
CA ARG A 63 1.61 -14.62 13.26
C ARG A 63 0.56 -13.77 12.52
N LEU A 64 0.18 -14.17 11.30
CA LEU A 64 -0.87 -13.47 10.56
C LEU A 64 -2.22 -13.51 11.28
N ILE A 65 -2.57 -14.62 11.91
CA ILE A 65 -3.82 -14.76 12.67
C ILE A 65 -3.81 -13.92 13.96
N ASN A 66 -2.69 -13.91 14.67
CA ASN A 66 -2.62 -13.32 16.01
C ASN A 66 -2.29 -11.82 16.00
N ASP A 67 -1.42 -11.39 15.07
CA ASP A 67 -0.85 -10.03 15.08
C ASP A 67 -1.52 -9.10 14.08
N TYR A 68 -2.32 -9.62 13.14
CA TYR A 68 -2.98 -8.83 12.12
C TYR A 68 -4.49 -8.84 12.26
N HIS A 69 -5.07 -7.67 12.46
CA HIS A 69 -6.52 -7.57 12.49
C HIS A 69 -7.10 -7.80 11.08
N PRO A 70 -8.21 -8.57 10.94
CA PRO A 70 -8.79 -8.87 9.62
C PRO A 70 -9.12 -7.63 8.76
N SER A 71 -9.45 -6.49 9.39
CA SER A 71 -9.76 -5.26 8.67
C SER A 71 -8.54 -4.55 8.03
N TRP A 72 -7.34 -5.04 8.24
CA TRP A 72 -6.13 -4.40 7.70
C TRP A 72 -5.76 -4.92 6.32
N SER A 73 -6.17 -6.12 5.95
CA SER A 73 -5.79 -6.76 4.69
C SER A 73 -6.85 -6.58 3.62
N HIS A 74 -6.41 -6.09 2.45
CA HIS A 74 -7.28 -5.81 1.33
C HIS A 74 -6.67 -6.36 0.04
N TRP A 75 -7.52 -7.04 -0.74
CA TRP A 75 -7.20 -7.26 -2.14
C TRP A 75 -7.21 -5.93 -2.90
N ILE A 76 -6.28 -5.78 -3.80
CA ILE A 76 -6.21 -4.64 -4.73
C ILE A 76 -6.82 -5.08 -6.05
N TYR A 77 -7.81 -4.35 -6.52
CA TYR A 77 -8.42 -4.50 -7.84
C TYR A 77 -8.07 -3.32 -8.73
N HIS A 78 -7.80 -3.60 -9.99
CA HIS A 78 -7.66 -2.63 -11.07
C HIS A 78 -8.49 -3.10 -12.25
N GLU A 79 -9.43 -2.29 -12.73
CA GLU A 79 -10.34 -2.65 -13.83
C GLU A 79 -11.06 -4.00 -13.62
N ASN A 80 -11.52 -4.27 -12.38
CA ASN A 80 -12.14 -5.52 -11.93
C ASN A 80 -11.21 -6.76 -11.92
N GLU A 81 -9.93 -6.61 -12.19
CA GLU A 81 -8.93 -7.66 -12.03
C GLU A 81 -8.25 -7.54 -10.67
N ARG A 82 -8.10 -8.66 -9.95
CA ARG A 82 -7.30 -8.70 -8.72
C ARG A 82 -5.82 -8.66 -9.07
N VAL A 83 -5.14 -7.59 -8.67
CA VAL A 83 -3.76 -7.29 -9.09
C VAL A 83 -2.76 -7.29 -7.93
N GLY A 84 -3.23 -7.42 -6.69
CA GLY A 84 -2.33 -7.38 -5.55
C GLY A 84 -3.03 -7.49 -4.20
N LEU A 85 -2.23 -7.30 -3.16
CA LEU A 85 -2.60 -7.32 -1.75
C LEU A 85 -1.96 -6.14 -1.04
N VAL A 86 -2.70 -5.44 -0.19
CA VAL A 86 -2.19 -4.43 0.72
C VAL A 86 -2.67 -4.69 2.14
N CYS A 87 -1.77 -4.52 3.11
CA CYS A 87 -2.10 -4.56 4.52
C CYS A 87 -1.63 -3.27 5.18
N PHE A 88 -2.55 -2.49 5.73
CA PHE A 88 -2.26 -1.26 6.45
C PHE A 88 -3.23 -1.02 7.58
N LYS A 89 -2.76 -0.35 8.61
CA LYS A 89 -3.56 -0.04 9.81
C LYS A 89 -3.46 1.42 10.20
N PRO A 90 -4.51 1.97 10.86
CA PRO A 90 -4.35 3.20 11.62
C PRO A 90 -3.37 2.97 12.77
N TYR A 91 -2.44 3.89 12.94
CA TYR A 91 -1.49 3.87 14.04
C TYR A 91 -1.18 5.30 14.45
N ASP A 92 -1.67 5.69 15.65
CA ASP A 92 -1.58 7.08 16.09
C ASP A 92 -2.15 8.05 15.03
N ASN A 93 -1.34 9.01 14.63
CA ASN A 93 -1.63 10.01 13.62
C ASN A 93 -1.17 9.59 12.21
N ALA A 94 -0.99 8.31 11.97
CA ALA A 94 -0.49 7.75 10.71
C ALA A 94 -1.36 6.60 10.20
N PHE A 95 -1.19 6.25 8.92
CA PHE A 95 -1.35 4.87 8.46
C PHE A 95 0.01 4.18 8.44
N HIS A 96 0.08 2.97 8.98
CA HIS A 96 1.25 2.11 8.89
C HIS A 96 1.03 1.00 7.88
N ILE A 97 1.88 0.97 6.84
CA ILE A 97 1.85 -0.07 5.82
C ILE A 97 2.69 -1.26 6.31
N HIS A 98 2.04 -2.40 6.49
CA HIS A 98 2.71 -3.65 6.81
C HIS A 98 3.18 -4.40 5.59
N LEU A 99 2.41 -4.29 4.49
CA LEU A 99 2.63 -5.08 3.29
C LEU A 99 2.00 -4.39 2.08
N LEU A 100 2.73 -4.36 0.97
CA LEU A 100 2.21 -4.03 -0.35
C LEU A 100 2.81 -5.00 -1.37
N ILE A 101 1.98 -5.82 -1.97
CA ILE A 101 2.37 -6.78 -3.00
C ILE A 101 1.54 -6.50 -4.25
N ILE A 102 2.19 -6.17 -5.36
CA ILE A 102 1.61 -6.24 -6.70
C ILE A 102 2.01 -7.58 -7.29
N PHE A 103 1.06 -8.34 -7.80
CA PHE A 103 1.33 -9.65 -8.34
C PHE A 103 2.33 -9.57 -9.49
N PRO A 104 3.23 -10.55 -9.65
CA PRO A 104 4.33 -10.49 -10.62
C PRO A 104 3.87 -10.13 -12.04
N GLN A 105 2.76 -10.72 -12.50
CA GLN A 105 2.19 -10.47 -13.84
C GLN A 105 1.63 -9.05 -14.02
N ASN A 106 1.37 -8.33 -12.93
CA ASN A 106 0.80 -6.98 -12.94
C ASN A 106 1.85 -5.89 -12.62
N GLN A 107 3.10 -6.28 -12.34
CA GLN A 107 4.18 -5.32 -12.07
C GLN A 107 4.59 -4.54 -13.33
N GLY A 108 5.30 -3.42 -13.15
CA GLY A 108 5.74 -2.57 -14.25
C GLY A 108 4.65 -1.67 -14.86
N ARG A 109 3.43 -1.70 -14.31
CA ARG A 109 2.26 -0.92 -14.76
C ARG A 109 1.93 0.28 -13.86
N SER A 110 2.87 0.71 -13.04
CA SER A 110 2.71 1.80 -12.06
C SER A 110 1.60 1.57 -11.01
N LEU A 111 1.09 0.35 -10.86
CA LEU A 111 -0.02 0.06 -9.95
C LEU A 111 0.35 0.31 -8.49
N GLY A 112 1.57 -0.02 -8.06
CA GLY A 112 2.04 0.28 -6.72
C GLY A 112 1.99 1.78 -6.39
N LYS A 113 2.35 2.64 -7.34
CA LYS A 113 2.24 4.10 -7.18
C LYS A 113 0.78 4.54 -7.03
N GLN A 114 -0.13 4.02 -7.87
CA GLN A 114 -1.56 4.33 -7.79
C GLN A 114 -2.17 3.90 -6.45
N VAL A 115 -1.82 2.70 -5.97
CA VAL A 115 -2.23 2.20 -4.65
C VAL A 115 -1.76 3.14 -3.54
N MET A 116 -0.49 3.55 -3.56
CA MET A 116 0.04 4.45 -2.54
C MET A 116 -0.62 5.83 -2.62
N THR A 117 -0.90 6.36 -3.82
CA THR A 117 -1.65 7.61 -4.00
C THR A 117 -3.03 7.54 -3.34
N LEU A 118 -3.74 6.43 -3.52
CA LEU A 118 -5.06 6.22 -2.89
C LEU A 118 -4.95 6.15 -1.35
N ILE A 119 -3.92 5.49 -0.82
CA ILE A 119 -3.67 5.44 0.64
C ILE A 119 -3.33 6.82 1.18
N HIS A 120 -2.51 7.61 0.49
CA HIS A 120 -2.19 8.97 0.90
C HIS A 120 -3.44 9.86 0.94
N LYS A 121 -4.28 9.78 -0.10
CA LYS A 121 -5.56 10.50 -0.16
C LYS A 121 -6.45 10.13 1.02
N ARG A 122 -6.65 8.84 1.27
CA ARG A 122 -7.45 8.36 2.40
C ARG A 122 -6.87 8.82 3.75
N ALA A 123 -5.55 8.79 3.91
CA ALA A 123 -4.90 9.28 5.11
C ALA A 123 -5.17 10.79 5.33
N MET A 124 -5.12 11.61 4.28
CA MET A 124 -5.44 13.03 4.35
C MET A 124 -6.92 13.27 4.68
N GLU A 125 -7.85 12.52 4.08
CA GLU A 125 -9.28 12.57 4.37
C GLU A 125 -9.59 12.23 5.84
N GLU A 126 -8.84 11.27 6.42
CA GLU A 126 -8.92 10.93 7.84
C GLU A 126 -8.06 11.86 8.74
N GLN A 127 -7.55 12.96 8.19
CA GLN A 127 -6.73 13.95 8.91
C GLN A 127 -5.47 13.36 9.57
N ARG A 128 -4.90 12.32 8.98
CA ARG A 128 -3.62 11.78 9.41
C ARG A 128 -2.48 12.60 8.83
N SER A 129 -1.43 12.80 9.61
CA SER A 129 -0.27 13.60 9.18
C SER A 129 0.79 12.81 8.44
N GLN A 130 0.76 11.47 8.53
CA GLN A 130 1.84 10.63 8.02
C GLN A 130 1.33 9.31 7.44
N VAL A 131 2.14 8.75 6.53
CA VAL A 131 2.12 7.32 6.20
C VAL A 131 3.50 6.76 6.48
N THR A 132 3.56 5.67 7.24
CA THR A 132 4.79 5.03 7.68
C THR A 132 4.87 3.58 7.23
N LEU A 133 6.06 3.03 7.17
CA LEU A 133 6.29 1.61 6.93
C LEU A 133 7.64 1.17 7.51
N SER A 134 7.79 -0.14 7.70
CA SER A 134 9.08 -0.76 7.96
C SER A 134 9.35 -1.79 6.88
N GLY A 135 10.57 -1.84 6.38
CA GLY A 135 10.98 -2.75 5.33
C GLY A 135 12.28 -3.47 5.65
N PHE A 136 12.47 -4.64 5.03
CA PHE A 136 13.77 -5.31 5.08
C PHE A 136 14.83 -4.46 4.36
N ARG A 137 15.96 -4.22 5.01
CA ARG A 137 17.08 -3.46 4.43
C ARG A 137 17.59 -4.10 3.15
N SER A 138 17.54 -5.42 3.06
CA SER A 138 17.89 -6.19 1.86
C SER A 138 16.95 -5.97 0.68
N ASN A 139 15.71 -5.50 0.93
CA ASN A 139 14.75 -5.21 -0.13
C ASN A 139 14.96 -3.79 -0.70
N THR A 140 16.12 -3.59 -1.33
CA THR A 140 16.52 -2.29 -1.90
C THR A 140 15.55 -1.78 -2.96
N ARG A 141 14.88 -2.69 -3.69
CA ARG A 141 13.86 -2.33 -4.69
C ARG A 141 12.65 -1.67 -4.04
N ALA A 142 12.14 -2.23 -2.94
CA ALA A 142 11.02 -1.63 -2.21
C ALA A 142 11.42 -0.29 -1.58
N ILE A 143 12.60 -0.21 -0.96
CA ILE A 143 13.11 1.04 -0.37
C ILE A 143 13.20 2.14 -1.44
N SER A 144 13.81 1.86 -2.60
CA SER A 144 13.92 2.81 -3.72
C SER A 144 12.55 3.23 -4.25
N PHE A 145 11.59 2.29 -4.32
CA PHE A 145 10.22 2.60 -4.71
C PHE A 145 9.58 3.62 -3.75
N TYR A 146 9.63 3.40 -2.44
CA TYR A 146 9.07 4.35 -1.47
C TYR A 146 9.81 5.68 -1.46
N GLN A 147 11.13 5.68 -1.59
CA GLN A 147 11.91 6.92 -1.70
C GLN A 147 11.52 7.73 -2.96
N SER A 148 11.21 7.06 -4.07
CA SER A 148 10.69 7.73 -5.28
C SER A 148 9.34 8.41 -5.09
N LEU A 149 8.57 7.97 -4.09
CA LEU A 149 7.30 8.57 -3.67
C LEU A 149 7.45 9.67 -2.60
N GLY A 150 8.70 10.00 -2.23
CA GLY A 150 9.00 11.05 -1.25
C GLY A 150 9.16 10.56 0.19
N TYR A 151 9.12 9.26 0.44
CA TYR A 151 9.41 8.70 1.76
C TYR A 151 10.88 8.93 2.14
N ARG A 152 11.11 9.19 3.41
CA ARG A 152 12.45 9.36 3.97
C ARG A 152 12.68 8.32 5.06
N VAL A 153 13.92 7.90 5.21
CA VAL A 153 14.34 7.08 6.33
C VAL A 153 14.21 7.91 7.59
N VAL A 154 13.49 7.41 8.58
CA VAL A 154 13.23 8.07 9.88
C VAL A 154 13.74 7.23 11.04
N ASP A 155 13.97 5.95 10.81
CA ASP A 155 14.55 5.02 11.76
C ASP A 155 15.49 4.10 10.99
N GLU A 156 16.77 4.12 11.34
CA GLU A 156 17.76 3.21 10.78
C GLU A 156 17.52 1.77 11.24
N GLY A 157 16.68 1.58 12.29
CA GLY A 157 16.36 0.26 12.79
C GLY A 157 17.57 -0.50 13.31
N ASP A 158 17.55 -1.79 13.06
CA ASP A 158 18.68 -2.69 13.23
C ASP A 158 19.35 -3.01 11.88
N ASP A 159 20.24 -4.01 11.85
CA ASP A 159 20.96 -4.40 10.63
C ASP A 159 20.01 -4.95 9.54
N ASP A 160 18.82 -5.43 9.89
CA ASP A 160 17.89 -6.11 8.99
C ASP A 160 16.73 -5.24 8.53
N PHE A 161 16.38 -4.17 9.29
CA PHE A 161 15.19 -3.35 9.02
C PHE A 161 15.50 -1.86 8.89
N VAL A 162 14.60 -1.15 8.22
CA VAL A 162 14.62 0.31 8.09
C VAL A 162 13.20 0.84 8.14
N GLY A 163 13.01 1.91 8.92
CA GLY A 163 11.74 2.64 9.00
C GLY A 163 11.71 3.81 8.03
N LEU A 164 10.60 3.94 7.28
CA LEU A 164 10.37 5.05 6.35
C LEU A 164 9.06 5.75 6.68
N ALA A 165 9.02 7.07 6.43
CA ALA A 165 7.83 7.88 6.59
C ALA A 165 7.68 8.92 5.48
N LEU A 166 6.42 9.20 5.12
CA LEU A 166 6.01 10.34 4.32
C LEU A 166 5.17 11.27 5.19
N ASN A 167 5.58 12.55 5.27
CA ASN A 167 4.80 13.59 5.92
C ASN A 167 3.83 14.19 4.90
N LEU A 168 2.53 14.04 5.13
CA LEU A 168 1.47 14.47 4.23
C LEU A 168 1.25 15.99 4.22
N ALA A 169 1.61 16.69 5.31
CA ALA A 169 1.49 18.15 5.37
C ALA A 169 2.37 18.88 4.35
N ASN A 170 3.47 18.24 3.92
CA ASN A 170 4.39 18.79 2.93
C ASN A 170 4.04 18.40 1.49
N SER A 171 2.98 17.61 1.30
CA SER A 171 2.58 17.04 0.01
C SER A 171 1.44 17.79 -0.65
N GLN A 172 0.94 18.87 -0.04
CA GLN A 172 -0.04 19.76 -0.69
C GLN A 172 0.69 20.66 -1.69
N PRO A 173 0.26 20.71 -2.94
CA PRO A 173 0.75 21.74 -3.88
C PRO A 173 0.39 23.11 -3.32
N ARG A 174 1.38 24.01 -3.27
CA ARG A 174 1.19 25.43 -2.96
C ARG A 174 0.36 26.12 -4.04
#